data_3ef5790c563cf915b6b7a45cab311a29
#
_entry.id   3ef5790c563cf915b6b7a45cab311a29
#
_cell.length_a   1.000
_cell.length_b   1.000
_cell.length_c   1.000
_cell.angle_alpha   90.00
_cell.angle_beta   90.00
_cell.angle_gamma   90.00
#
_symmetry.space_group_name_H-M   'P 1'
#
loop_
_entity.id
_entity.type
_entity.pdbx_description
1 polymer ?
#
loop_
_entity_poly.entity_id
_entity_poly.type
_entity_poly.pdbx_seq_one_letter_code
_entity_poly.pdbx_strand_id
1 'polypeptide(L)'
;MDIDERSWETIAADSVLMNAVSSWRKDPEKWLENSIDRLNETVRVNPLRDDIEWVENWLQEIGAIKIEWFSGVGSAWTLPFPRGKAEGDVKIILAALHETGRLTRQEAVSMIPAIALDAKPGDLVLDMCASPGSKTTQIAEHLEGRGIVMANEIANSRINTLVANTKRHGSITPMIVHHDGRFIPKVPKSGFDKILVDAPCTGSATTRKNPDVWKKWLPSGGKTLHKLQLELLVKAVNLTKPGGRIVYSTCSLDPIENEAVISEILKLDEGISLSPASKLLTKLPGRNGMTDWPQLDEEGNISKGTESNESIIPPINNSIKEELKKCLRIWNDDVDAGGFFVAVLEKNIDYGELKVDYDKILEPEKIKPDE
;
A
#
# COMPACT_ATOMS: atom_id res chain seq x y z
N MET A 1 4.53 27.64 19.30
CA MET A 1 4.84 26.24 18.96
C MET A 1 6.16 25.94 19.63
N ASP A 2 6.13 25.20 20.72
CA ASP A 2 7.37 24.74 21.33
C ASP A 2 8.07 23.79 20.38
N ILE A 3 9.30 24.11 20.01
CA ILE A 3 10.15 23.24 19.20
C ILE A 3 10.55 22.11 20.13
N ASP A 4 10.12 20.87 19.82
CA ASP A 4 10.55 19.69 20.55
C ASP A 4 12.05 19.48 20.30
N GLU A 5 12.86 19.77 21.29
CA GLU A 5 14.33 19.71 21.21
C GLU A 5 14.88 18.27 21.31
N ARG A 6 14.02 17.26 21.54
CA ARG A 6 14.44 15.86 21.65
C ARG A 6 14.94 15.32 20.31
N SER A 7 15.87 14.36 20.36
CA SER A 7 16.30 13.64 19.15
C SER A 7 15.15 12.79 18.57
N TRP A 8 15.23 12.47 17.29
CA TRP A 8 14.23 11.59 16.66
C TRP A 8 14.21 10.20 17.28
N GLU A 9 15.34 9.70 17.77
CA GLU A 9 15.45 8.42 18.49
C GLU A 9 14.63 8.45 19.78
N THR A 10 14.74 9.52 20.56
CA THR A 10 13.96 9.71 21.80
C THR A 10 12.48 9.85 21.50
N ILE A 11 12.10 10.66 20.50
CA ILE A 11 10.71 10.84 20.09
C ILE A 11 10.09 9.51 19.63
N ALA A 12 10.84 8.72 18.87
CA ALA A 12 10.38 7.44 18.37
C ALA A 12 10.21 6.41 19.50
N ALA A 13 11.19 6.34 20.41
CA ALA A 13 11.15 5.42 21.57
C ALA A 13 9.97 5.71 22.52
N ASP A 14 9.65 7.00 22.72
CA ASP A 14 8.55 7.45 23.60
C ASP A 14 7.19 7.53 22.89
N SER A 15 7.09 7.12 21.63
CA SER A 15 5.88 7.31 20.82
C SER A 15 4.79 6.28 21.12
N VAL A 16 3.53 6.69 20.93
CA VAL A 16 2.36 5.78 20.94
C VAL A 16 2.52 4.65 19.93
N LEU A 17 3.12 4.93 18.76
CA LEU A 17 3.40 3.91 17.75
C LEU A 17 4.38 2.84 18.26
N MET A 18 5.40 3.22 19.04
CA MET A 18 6.35 2.26 19.62
C MET A 18 5.65 1.32 20.61
N ASN A 19 4.77 1.86 21.46
CA ASN A 19 3.96 1.05 22.38
C ASN A 19 3.08 0.05 21.60
N ALA A 20 2.41 0.52 20.55
CA ALA A 20 1.59 -0.33 19.68
C ALA A 20 2.41 -1.44 19.02
N VAL A 21 3.57 -1.11 18.44
CA VAL A 21 4.46 -2.10 17.82
C VAL A 21 4.95 -3.13 18.84
N SER A 22 5.23 -2.71 20.07
CA SER A 22 5.60 -3.62 21.17
C SER A 22 4.49 -4.61 21.53
N SER A 23 3.23 -4.24 21.25
CA SER A 23 2.08 -5.12 21.42
C SER A 23 1.86 -6.07 20.22
N TRP A 24 2.39 -5.73 19.04
CA TRP A 24 2.19 -6.49 17.80
C TRP A 24 3.34 -7.44 17.46
N ARG A 25 4.53 -7.25 18.03
CA ARG A 25 5.71 -8.06 17.74
C ARG A 25 6.62 -8.27 18.97
N LYS A 26 7.42 -9.35 18.91
CA LYS A 26 8.28 -9.77 20.02
C LYS A 26 9.60 -9.02 20.11
N ASP A 27 10.07 -8.41 19.02
CA ASP A 27 11.38 -7.77 18.87
C ASP A 27 11.21 -6.31 18.38
N PRO A 28 10.50 -5.45 19.16
CA PRO A 28 10.16 -4.10 18.71
C PRO A 28 11.39 -3.18 18.64
N GLU A 29 12.41 -3.40 19.47
CA GLU A 29 13.66 -2.61 19.48
C GLU A 29 14.41 -2.75 18.16
N LYS A 30 14.50 -3.96 17.61
CA LYS A 30 15.12 -4.21 16.30
C LYS A 30 14.39 -3.47 15.20
N TRP A 31 13.06 -3.42 15.25
CA TRP A 31 12.27 -2.65 14.29
C TRP A 31 12.53 -1.15 14.45
N LEU A 32 12.61 -0.64 15.69
CA LEU A 32 12.88 0.76 15.98
C LEU A 32 14.21 1.20 15.36
N GLU A 33 15.29 0.45 15.60
CA GLU A 33 16.63 0.72 15.05
C GLU A 33 16.60 0.90 13.53
N ASN A 34 15.79 0.08 12.81
CA ASN A 34 15.64 0.13 11.36
C ASN A 34 14.57 1.12 10.88
N SER A 35 13.90 1.85 11.79
CA SER A 35 12.76 2.71 11.45
C SER A 35 13.03 4.20 11.61
N ILE A 36 14.19 4.58 12.11
CA ILE A 36 14.60 5.96 12.39
C ILE A 36 15.33 6.58 11.19
N ASP A 37 16.25 5.84 10.58
CA ASP A 37 17.08 6.34 9.50
C ASP A 37 16.29 6.62 8.23
N ARG A 38 16.69 7.68 7.52
CA ARG A 38 16.09 8.02 6.23
C ARG A 38 16.41 6.97 5.18
N LEU A 39 15.40 6.63 4.40
CA LEU A 39 15.54 5.74 3.25
C LEU A 39 16.37 6.38 2.14
N ASN A 40 17.22 5.59 1.51
CA ASN A 40 17.75 5.91 0.22
C ASN A 40 16.63 5.99 -0.83
N GLU A 41 16.82 6.87 -1.81
CA GLU A 41 15.83 7.02 -2.88
C GLU A 41 15.82 5.78 -3.76
N THR A 42 14.62 5.32 -4.14
CA THR A 42 14.44 4.20 -5.05
C THR A 42 13.75 4.66 -6.32
N VAL A 43 14.12 4.05 -7.43
CA VAL A 43 13.61 4.36 -8.76
C VAL A 43 13.29 3.09 -9.52
N ARG A 44 12.29 3.19 -10.40
CA ARG A 44 11.94 2.16 -11.37
C ARG A 44 12.27 2.64 -12.78
N VAL A 45 12.99 1.83 -13.55
CA VAL A 45 13.28 2.10 -14.96
C VAL A 45 12.04 1.78 -15.79
N ASN A 46 11.64 2.70 -16.66
CA ASN A 46 10.48 2.53 -17.53
C ASN A 46 10.80 1.58 -18.68
N PRO A 47 10.24 0.37 -18.71
CA PRO A 47 10.53 -0.63 -19.74
C PRO A 47 9.92 -0.30 -21.12
N LEU A 48 9.10 0.73 -21.22
CA LEU A 48 8.45 1.18 -22.45
C LEU A 48 9.30 2.20 -23.23
N ARG A 49 10.57 2.41 -22.83
CA ARG A 49 11.56 3.29 -23.51
C ARG A 49 12.63 2.48 -24.20
N ASP A 50 13.16 3.03 -25.29
CA ASP A 50 14.13 2.31 -26.15
C ASP A 50 15.57 2.34 -25.59
N ASP A 51 15.86 3.24 -24.65
CA ASP A 51 17.19 3.49 -24.11
C ASP A 51 17.41 2.93 -22.68
N ILE A 52 16.71 1.84 -22.33
CA ILE A 52 16.75 1.18 -21.02
C ILE A 52 18.18 0.82 -20.62
N GLU A 53 18.93 0.22 -21.51
CA GLU A 53 20.30 -0.23 -21.26
C GLU A 53 21.22 0.94 -20.87
N TRP A 54 21.10 2.08 -21.53
CA TRP A 54 21.84 3.27 -21.17
C TRP A 54 21.48 3.78 -19.76
N VAL A 55 20.18 3.77 -19.41
CA VAL A 55 19.71 4.20 -18.08
C VAL A 55 20.24 3.27 -17.01
N GLU A 56 20.18 1.95 -17.21
CA GLU A 56 20.68 0.97 -16.25
C GLU A 56 22.19 1.05 -16.06
N ASN A 57 22.96 1.24 -17.13
CA ASN A 57 24.41 1.44 -17.08
C ASN A 57 24.75 2.70 -16.27
N TRP A 58 24.05 3.81 -16.53
CA TRP A 58 24.25 5.04 -15.78
C TRP A 58 23.92 4.86 -14.28
N LEU A 59 22.86 4.11 -13.94
CA LEU A 59 22.53 3.80 -12.54
C LEU A 59 23.65 3.00 -11.87
N GLN A 60 24.26 2.03 -12.56
CA GLN A 60 25.42 1.29 -12.06
C GLN A 60 26.65 2.19 -11.85
N GLU A 61 26.94 3.08 -12.80
CA GLU A 61 28.07 4.02 -12.73
C GLU A 61 27.97 4.95 -11.51
N ILE A 62 26.77 5.38 -11.13
CA ILE A 62 26.57 6.22 -9.92
C ILE A 62 26.53 5.40 -8.62
N GLY A 63 26.72 4.07 -8.67
CA GLY A 63 26.72 3.18 -7.51
C GLY A 63 25.31 2.80 -7.02
N ALA A 64 24.28 2.89 -7.87
CA ALA A 64 22.96 2.37 -7.52
C ALA A 64 22.95 0.85 -7.48
N ILE A 65 22.14 0.27 -6.60
CA ILE A 65 22.03 -1.18 -6.38
C ILE A 65 20.68 -1.66 -6.89
N LYS A 66 20.69 -2.69 -7.74
CA LYS A 66 19.47 -3.30 -8.26
C LYS A 66 18.71 -3.99 -7.15
N ILE A 67 17.37 -3.81 -7.13
CA ILE A 67 16.48 -4.45 -6.16
C ILE A 67 16.20 -5.88 -6.61
N GLU A 68 16.87 -6.85 -5.99
CA GLU A 68 16.86 -8.26 -6.38
C GLU A 68 15.50 -8.95 -6.30
N TRP A 69 14.62 -8.52 -5.38
CA TRP A 69 13.29 -9.09 -5.23
C TRP A 69 12.26 -8.48 -6.19
N PHE A 70 12.61 -7.40 -6.90
CA PHE A 70 11.70 -6.82 -7.88
C PHE A 70 11.48 -7.78 -9.04
N SER A 71 10.27 -8.32 -9.15
CA SER A 71 9.85 -9.27 -10.19
C SER A 71 8.84 -8.67 -11.18
N GLY A 72 8.69 -7.33 -11.18
CA GLY A 72 7.89 -6.61 -12.16
C GLY A 72 8.54 -6.52 -13.53
N VAL A 73 7.85 -5.86 -14.46
CA VAL A 73 8.40 -5.56 -15.78
C VAL A 73 9.45 -4.45 -15.65
N GLY A 74 10.59 -4.57 -16.33
CA GLY A 74 11.73 -3.65 -16.21
C GLY A 74 12.60 -3.93 -14.99
N SER A 75 13.16 -2.90 -14.39
CA SER A 75 14.04 -3.00 -13.23
C SER A 75 13.81 -1.90 -12.21
N ALA A 76 14.18 -2.17 -10.96
CA ALA A 76 14.13 -1.21 -9.87
C ALA A 76 15.48 -1.12 -9.16
N TRP A 77 15.82 0.07 -8.69
CA TRP A 77 17.15 0.38 -8.17
C TRP A 77 17.06 1.25 -6.91
N THR A 78 17.95 0.99 -5.96
CA THR A 78 18.21 1.85 -4.79
C THR A 78 19.39 2.75 -5.10
N LEU A 79 19.21 4.06 -5.01
CA LEU A 79 20.26 5.06 -5.21
C LEU A 79 21.18 5.12 -3.98
N PRO A 80 22.46 5.53 -4.13
CA PRO A 80 23.40 5.59 -3.01
C PRO A 80 23.19 6.79 -2.06
N PHE A 81 22.06 7.48 -2.19
CA PHE A 81 21.72 8.68 -1.40
C PHE A 81 20.22 8.78 -1.13
N PRO A 82 19.81 9.42 -0.03
CA PRO A 82 18.41 9.74 0.25
C PRO A 82 17.82 10.74 -0.74
N ARG A 83 16.49 10.78 -0.82
CA ARG A 83 15.75 11.69 -1.70
C ARG A 83 16.15 13.15 -1.45
N GLY A 84 16.46 13.85 -2.54
CA GLY A 84 16.87 15.26 -2.54
C GLY A 84 18.33 15.50 -2.15
N LYS A 85 19.13 14.44 -2.00
CA LYS A 85 20.57 14.53 -1.68
C LYS A 85 21.49 14.26 -2.88
N ALA A 86 20.95 14.09 -4.08
CA ALA A 86 21.74 14.06 -5.30
C ALA A 86 22.42 15.43 -5.54
N GLU A 87 23.67 15.42 -5.96
CA GLU A 87 24.48 16.62 -6.21
C GLU A 87 25.11 16.61 -7.62
N GLY A 88 25.61 17.75 -8.06
CA GLY A 88 26.33 17.91 -9.32
C GLY A 88 25.57 17.36 -10.53
N ASP A 89 26.29 16.72 -11.44
CA ASP A 89 25.75 16.15 -12.68
C ASP A 89 24.74 15.03 -12.41
N VAL A 90 24.92 14.25 -11.33
CA VAL A 90 23.98 13.21 -10.93
C VAL A 90 22.59 13.77 -10.69
N LYS A 91 22.49 14.92 -10.01
CA LYS A 91 21.22 15.61 -9.77
C LYS A 91 20.56 16.04 -11.08
N ILE A 92 21.33 16.58 -12.01
CA ILE A 92 20.85 17.07 -13.32
C ILE A 92 20.32 15.90 -14.15
N ILE A 93 21.12 14.84 -14.28
CA ILE A 93 20.76 13.67 -15.08
C ILE A 93 19.55 12.95 -14.46
N LEU A 94 19.54 12.73 -13.14
CA LEU A 94 18.40 12.10 -12.45
C LEU A 94 17.10 12.89 -12.64
N ALA A 95 17.17 14.22 -12.61
CA ALA A 95 16.02 15.08 -12.88
C ALA A 95 15.57 14.93 -14.35
N ALA A 96 16.49 14.94 -15.31
CA ALA A 96 16.19 14.77 -16.74
C ALA A 96 15.55 13.41 -17.03
N LEU A 97 16.09 12.33 -16.47
CA LEU A 97 15.55 10.98 -16.63
C LEU A 97 14.13 10.87 -16.04
N HIS A 98 13.89 11.53 -14.92
CA HIS A 98 12.55 11.59 -14.32
C HIS A 98 11.59 12.42 -15.18
N GLU A 99 11.98 13.64 -15.61
CA GLU A 99 11.12 14.53 -16.40
C GLU A 99 10.82 13.98 -17.80
N THR A 100 11.71 13.15 -18.35
CA THR A 100 11.49 12.47 -19.65
C THR A 100 10.79 11.12 -19.52
N GLY A 101 10.38 10.73 -18.29
CA GLY A 101 9.64 9.50 -18.02
C GLY A 101 10.44 8.22 -18.22
N ARG A 102 11.77 8.28 -18.20
CA ARG A 102 12.67 7.13 -18.23
C ARG A 102 12.80 6.46 -16.86
N LEU A 103 12.65 7.26 -15.80
CA LEU A 103 12.62 6.80 -14.42
C LEU A 103 11.34 7.26 -13.71
N THR A 104 10.80 6.39 -12.88
CA THR A 104 9.74 6.73 -11.91
C THR A 104 10.33 6.63 -10.50
N ARG A 105 10.26 7.74 -9.74
CA ARG A 105 10.62 7.73 -8.32
C ARG A 105 9.51 7.05 -7.53
N GLN A 106 9.81 5.91 -6.94
CA GLN A 106 8.85 5.12 -6.17
C GLN A 106 9.58 4.37 -5.06
N GLU A 107 9.02 4.41 -3.84
CA GLU A 107 9.57 3.62 -2.76
C GLU A 107 9.48 2.13 -3.06
N ALA A 108 10.50 1.37 -2.68
CA ALA A 108 10.64 -0.04 -3.03
C ALA A 108 9.40 -0.88 -2.68
N VAL A 109 8.95 -0.87 -1.41
CA VAL A 109 7.78 -1.66 -0.99
C VAL A 109 6.47 -1.20 -1.64
N SER A 110 6.38 0.06 -2.06
CA SER A 110 5.23 0.57 -2.82
C SER A 110 5.13 -0.04 -4.23
N MET A 111 6.17 -0.72 -4.73
CA MET A 111 6.15 -1.44 -6.01
C MET A 111 5.44 -2.80 -5.91
N ILE A 112 5.33 -3.35 -4.71
CA ILE A 112 4.82 -4.71 -4.43
C ILE A 112 3.38 -4.91 -4.90
N PRO A 113 2.41 -4.00 -4.62
CA PRO A 113 1.02 -4.22 -5.00
C PRO A 113 0.81 -4.37 -6.51
N ALA A 114 1.53 -3.60 -7.33
CA ALA A 114 1.42 -3.72 -8.78
C ALA A 114 2.00 -5.05 -9.30
N ILE A 115 3.08 -5.55 -8.67
CA ILE A 115 3.62 -6.89 -8.98
C ILE A 115 2.62 -7.96 -8.57
N ALA A 116 2.06 -7.87 -7.34
CA ALA A 116 1.09 -8.83 -6.82
C ALA A 116 -0.24 -8.85 -7.61
N LEU A 117 -0.60 -7.72 -8.23
CA LEU A 117 -1.76 -7.60 -9.09
C LEU A 117 -1.61 -8.46 -10.35
N ASP A 118 -0.39 -8.62 -10.83
CA ASP A 118 -0.04 -9.47 -11.98
C ASP A 118 -0.87 -9.12 -13.22
N ALA A 119 -1.02 -7.82 -13.52
CA ALA A 119 -1.73 -7.36 -14.70
C ALA A 119 -1.03 -7.83 -15.98
N LYS A 120 -1.81 -8.21 -16.99
CA LYS A 120 -1.33 -8.72 -18.27
C LYS A 120 -1.80 -7.84 -19.43
N PRO A 121 -1.04 -7.84 -20.54
CA PRO A 121 -1.49 -7.17 -21.76
C PRO A 121 -2.88 -7.58 -22.18
N GLY A 122 -3.80 -6.60 -22.30
CA GLY A 122 -5.19 -6.80 -22.63
C GLY A 122 -6.15 -6.68 -21.43
N ASP A 123 -5.65 -6.69 -20.18
CA ASP A 123 -6.48 -6.54 -18.99
C ASP A 123 -7.13 -5.15 -18.91
N LEU A 124 -8.33 -5.12 -18.36
CA LEU A 124 -8.99 -3.93 -17.86
C LEU A 124 -8.75 -3.83 -16.35
N VAL A 125 -7.97 -2.86 -15.94
CA VAL A 125 -7.53 -2.67 -14.56
C VAL A 125 -8.17 -1.42 -13.96
N LEU A 126 -8.57 -1.49 -12.68
CA LEU A 126 -8.95 -0.32 -11.87
C LEU A 126 -7.92 -0.11 -10.77
N ASP A 127 -7.34 1.09 -10.71
CA ASP A 127 -6.57 1.60 -9.56
C ASP A 127 -7.50 2.57 -8.80
N MET A 128 -8.04 2.11 -7.66
CA MET A 128 -9.12 2.82 -6.95
C MET A 128 -8.67 4.07 -6.21
N CYS A 129 -7.39 4.14 -5.81
CA CYS A 129 -6.82 5.25 -5.03
C CYS A 129 -5.48 5.66 -5.65
N ALA A 130 -5.50 6.08 -6.90
CA ALA A 130 -4.36 6.08 -7.82
C ALA A 130 -3.26 7.11 -7.51
N SER A 131 -3.62 8.25 -6.88
CA SER A 131 -2.63 9.33 -6.69
C SER A 131 -1.54 8.95 -5.67
N PRO A 132 -0.28 9.26 -5.98
CA PRO A 132 0.23 10.18 -7.01
C PRO A 132 0.46 9.57 -8.40
N GLY A 133 0.18 8.26 -8.64
CA GLY A 133 0.27 7.63 -9.94
C GLY A 133 1.45 6.67 -10.16
N SER A 134 2.28 6.45 -9.13
CA SER A 134 3.43 5.54 -9.28
C SER A 134 3.04 4.08 -9.47
N LYS A 135 1.98 3.61 -8.78
CA LYS A 135 1.42 2.27 -8.99
C LYS A 135 0.65 2.19 -10.31
N THR A 136 -0.13 3.23 -10.65
CA THR A 136 -0.81 3.35 -11.95
C THR A 136 0.16 3.19 -13.12
N THR A 137 1.28 3.92 -13.10
CA THR A 137 2.29 3.83 -14.17
C THR A 137 2.99 2.48 -14.18
N GLN A 138 3.22 1.85 -13.03
CA GLN A 138 3.77 0.50 -12.94
C GLN A 138 2.81 -0.54 -13.54
N ILE A 139 1.51 -0.44 -13.26
CA ILE A 139 0.49 -1.30 -13.89
C ILE A 139 0.47 -1.07 -15.41
N ALA A 140 0.59 0.18 -15.86
CA ALA A 140 0.66 0.51 -17.28
C ALA A 140 1.86 -0.12 -18.00
N GLU A 141 3.00 -0.26 -17.30
CA GLU A 141 4.17 -0.99 -17.80
C GLU A 141 3.86 -2.47 -18.02
N HIS A 142 3.16 -3.12 -17.07
CA HIS A 142 2.74 -4.52 -17.19
C HIS A 142 1.76 -4.75 -18.35
N LEU A 143 0.99 -3.74 -18.73
CA LEU A 143 0.07 -3.83 -19.86
C LEU A 143 0.74 -3.69 -21.23
N GLU A 144 1.99 -3.26 -21.31
CA GLU A 144 2.77 -3.15 -22.56
C GLU A 144 2.00 -2.42 -23.70
N GLY A 145 1.27 -1.36 -23.36
CA GLY A 145 0.47 -0.60 -24.31
C GLY A 145 -0.86 -1.26 -24.74
N ARG A 146 -1.21 -2.41 -24.21
CA ARG A 146 -2.46 -3.15 -24.51
C ARG A 146 -3.31 -3.28 -23.26
N GLY A 147 -4.54 -2.78 -23.28
CA GLY A 147 -5.44 -2.75 -22.14
C GLY A 147 -5.69 -1.33 -21.63
N ILE A 148 -6.31 -1.21 -20.47
CA ILE A 148 -6.66 0.09 -19.85
C ILE A 148 -6.40 0.00 -18.35
N VAL A 149 -5.79 1.05 -17.79
CA VAL A 149 -5.78 1.31 -16.36
C VAL A 149 -6.72 2.47 -16.07
N MET A 150 -7.89 2.21 -15.50
CA MET A 150 -8.75 3.26 -14.97
C MET A 150 -8.16 3.70 -13.62
N ALA A 151 -7.59 4.90 -13.58
CA ALA A 151 -6.94 5.48 -12.42
C ALA A 151 -7.86 6.48 -11.73
N ASN A 152 -8.39 6.11 -10.57
CA ASN A 152 -9.36 6.93 -9.84
C ASN A 152 -8.72 7.71 -8.69
N GLU A 153 -9.12 8.95 -8.52
CA GLU A 153 -8.74 9.79 -7.39
C GLU A 153 -9.90 10.71 -6.97
N ILE A 154 -10.23 10.72 -5.68
CA ILE A 154 -11.31 11.54 -5.12
C ILE A 154 -10.89 12.99 -4.86
N ALA A 155 -9.62 13.25 -4.54
CA ALA A 155 -9.16 14.56 -4.14
C ALA A 155 -8.71 15.41 -5.33
N ASN A 156 -9.40 16.51 -5.62
CA ASN A 156 -9.06 17.45 -6.69
C ASN A 156 -7.60 17.93 -6.65
N SER A 157 -7.08 18.20 -5.46
CA SER A 157 -5.68 18.64 -5.28
C SER A 157 -4.66 17.58 -5.70
N ARG A 158 -5.03 16.29 -5.63
CA ARG A 158 -4.16 15.15 -5.97
C ARG A 158 -4.27 14.70 -7.42
N ILE A 159 -5.40 14.98 -8.09
CA ILE A 159 -5.60 14.64 -9.51
C ILE A 159 -4.52 15.29 -10.39
N ASN A 160 -4.18 16.54 -10.16
CA ASN A 160 -3.15 17.23 -10.96
C ASN A 160 -1.79 16.52 -10.89
N THR A 161 -1.45 15.97 -9.72
CA THR A 161 -0.22 15.18 -9.54
C THR A 161 -0.30 13.86 -10.30
N LEU A 162 -1.44 13.17 -10.25
CA LEU A 162 -1.68 11.94 -11.01
C LEU A 162 -1.56 12.19 -12.52
N VAL A 163 -2.20 13.24 -13.03
CA VAL A 163 -2.11 13.64 -14.45
C VAL A 163 -0.68 13.96 -14.85
N ALA A 164 0.05 14.74 -14.02
CA ALA A 164 1.44 15.10 -14.31
C ALA A 164 2.35 13.88 -14.38
N ASN A 165 2.19 12.93 -13.44
CA ASN A 165 3.00 11.72 -13.38
C ASN A 165 2.69 10.75 -14.55
N THR A 166 1.43 10.56 -14.90
CA THR A 166 1.03 9.72 -16.04
C THR A 166 1.47 10.32 -17.38
N LYS A 167 1.35 11.63 -17.56
CA LYS A 167 1.87 12.32 -18.75
C LYS A 167 3.38 12.20 -18.87
N ARG A 168 4.10 12.40 -17.79
CA ARG A 168 5.58 12.27 -17.75
C ARG A 168 6.00 10.85 -18.12
N HIS A 169 5.35 9.84 -17.57
CA HIS A 169 5.62 8.43 -17.87
C HIS A 169 5.42 8.11 -19.35
N GLY A 170 4.41 8.69 -20.00
CA GLY A 170 4.17 8.58 -21.43
C GLY A 170 3.47 7.30 -21.87
N SER A 171 2.92 6.50 -20.95
CA SER A 171 2.04 5.37 -21.29
C SER A 171 0.68 5.86 -21.79
N ILE A 172 0.11 5.15 -22.77
CA ILE A 172 -1.19 5.44 -23.36
C ILE A 172 -2.35 4.69 -22.69
N THR A 173 -2.06 3.75 -21.79
CA THR A 173 -3.09 2.90 -21.16
C THR A 173 -3.83 3.55 -19.97
N PRO A 174 -3.29 4.53 -19.21
CA PRO A 174 -4.01 5.14 -18.10
C PRO A 174 -5.14 6.06 -18.56
N MET A 175 -6.33 5.84 -17.99
CA MET A 175 -7.51 6.72 -18.10
C MET A 175 -7.85 7.26 -16.72
N ILE A 176 -7.72 8.57 -16.51
CA ILE A 176 -7.93 9.20 -15.20
C ILE A 176 -9.41 9.53 -15.02
N VAL A 177 -9.97 9.15 -13.88
CA VAL A 177 -11.35 9.42 -13.48
C VAL A 177 -11.38 10.03 -12.07
N HIS A 178 -12.45 10.78 -11.80
CA HIS A 178 -12.63 11.47 -10.53
C HIS A 178 -13.95 11.04 -9.89
N HIS A 179 -13.87 10.06 -9.00
CA HIS A 179 -15.00 9.57 -8.21
C HIS A 179 -14.60 9.25 -6.78
N ASP A 180 -15.58 9.24 -5.88
CA ASP A 180 -15.43 8.51 -4.64
C ASP A 180 -15.36 7.01 -4.97
N GLY A 181 -14.28 6.35 -4.56
CA GLY A 181 -14.03 4.93 -4.85
C GLY A 181 -15.19 4.01 -4.46
N ARG A 182 -15.93 4.37 -3.40
CA ARG A 182 -17.10 3.62 -2.90
C ARG A 182 -18.27 3.62 -3.87
N PHE A 183 -18.35 4.61 -4.74
CA PHE A 183 -19.51 4.84 -5.64
C PHE A 183 -19.15 4.74 -7.13
N ILE A 184 -17.98 4.23 -7.50
CA ILE A 184 -17.60 4.01 -8.89
C ILE A 184 -18.68 3.14 -9.56
N PRO A 185 -19.25 3.56 -10.71
CA PRO A 185 -20.25 2.77 -11.42
C PRO A 185 -19.64 1.48 -11.99
N LYS A 186 -20.43 0.40 -12.08
CA LYS A 186 -19.99 -0.85 -12.72
C LYS A 186 -19.98 -0.67 -14.25
N VAL A 187 -18.89 -0.11 -14.73
CA VAL A 187 -18.62 0.09 -16.17
C VAL A 187 -17.20 -0.40 -16.47
N PRO A 188 -17.05 -1.43 -17.30
CA PRO A 188 -18.08 -2.16 -18.03
C PRO A 188 -18.93 -3.07 -17.13
N LYS A 189 -20.09 -3.48 -17.62
CA LYS A 189 -21.01 -4.37 -16.90
C LYS A 189 -20.39 -5.72 -16.52
N SER A 190 -19.43 -6.21 -17.31
CA SER A 190 -18.67 -7.43 -17.06
C SER A 190 -17.75 -7.32 -15.83
N GLY A 191 -17.40 -6.10 -15.42
CA GLY A 191 -16.43 -5.83 -14.37
C GLY A 191 -14.97 -5.78 -14.87
N PHE A 192 -14.06 -5.57 -13.94
CA PHE A 192 -12.61 -5.45 -14.18
C PHE A 192 -11.91 -6.81 -14.04
N ASP A 193 -10.84 -7.00 -14.81
CA ASP A 193 -9.96 -8.16 -14.70
C ASP A 193 -9.15 -8.10 -13.40
N LYS A 194 -8.65 -6.91 -13.08
CA LYS A 194 -7.79 -6.65 -11.93
C LYS A 194 -8.20 -5.36 -11.25
N ILE A 195 -8.18 -5.33 -9.92
CA ILE A 195 -8.42 -4.11 -9.14
C ILE A 195 -7.33 -3.95 -8.09
N LEU A 196 -6.73 -2.77 -8.04
CA LEU A 196 -5.85 -2.35 -6.96
C LEU A 196 -6.62 -1.43 -6.00
N VAL A 197 -6.59 -1.79 -4.71
CA VAL A 197 -7.07 -0.97 -3.60
C VAL A 197 -5.87 -0.64 -2.71
N ASP A 198 -5.06 0.34 -3.13
CA ASP A 198 -4.02 0.91 -2.26
C ASP A 198 -4.69 1.92 -1.34
N ALA A 199 -5.23 1.40 -0.23
CA ALA A 199 -6.23 2.11 0.57
C ALA A 199 -5.61 3.30 1.35
N PRO A 200 -6.38 4.39 1.53
CA PRO A 200 -5.99 5.43 2.47
C PRO A 200 -5.83 4.83 3.87
N CYS A 201 -4.72 5.15 4.53
CA CYS A 201 -4.36 4.55 5.81
C CYS A 201 -3.61 5.55 6.71
N THR A 202 -3.37 5.18 7.98
CA THR A 202 -2.64 6.02 8.94
C THR A 202 -1.15 6.17 8.61
N GLY A 203 -0.61 5.30 7.76
CA GLY A 203 0.79 5.38 7.31
C GLY A 203 1.82 5.01 8.37
N SER A 204 1.46 4.24 9.40
CA SER A 204 2.34 3.85 10.50
C SER A 204 3.65 3.18 10.08
N ALA A 205 3.71 2.60 8.88
CA ALA A 205 4.90 1.99 8.32
C ALA A 205 5.84 2.97 7.58
N THR A 206 5.49 4.26 7.51
CA THR A 206 6.23 5.25 6.70
C THR A 206 7.21 6.10 7.51
N THR A 207 7.58 5.71 8.72
CA THR A 207 8.42 6.47 9.66
C THR A 207 9.72 6.98 9.07
N ARG A 208 10.43 6.17 8.28
CA ARG A 208 11.68 6.51 7.59
C ARG A 208 11.51 7.56 6.49
N LYS A 209 10.30 7.68 5.93
CA LYS A 209 9.95 8.65 4.88
C LYS A 209 9.25 9.88 5.45
N ASN A 210 8.42 9.69 6.46
CA ASN A 210 7.63 10.70 7.14
C ASN A 210 7.81 10.59 8.66
N PRO A 211 8.86 11.20 9.24
CA PRO A 211 9.11 11.11 10.68
C PRO A 211 7.99 11.67 11.55
N ASP A 212 7.14 12.55 11.02
CA ASP A 212 5.99 13.09 11.77
C ASP A 212 5.02 12.00 12.24
N VAL A 213 5.04 10.82 11.64
CA VAL A 213 4.25 9.66 12.07
C VAL A 213 4.53 9.31 13.52
N TRP A 214 5.80 9.41 13.97
CA TRP A 214 6.17 9.18 15.36
C TRP A 214 5.41 10.07 16.38
N LYS A 215 5.07 11.28 15.96
CA LYS A 215 4.37 12.27 16.81
C LYS A 215 2.84 12.23 16.67
N LYS A 216 2.33 11.77 15.52
CA LYS A 216 0.92 11.98 15.12
C LYS A 216 0.11 10.69 15.10
N TRP A 217 0.74 9.53 15.02
CA TRP A 217 0.01 8.29 14.92
C TRP A 217 -0.69 7.93 16.24
N LEU A 218 -1.96 7.54 16.14
CA LEU A 218 -2.79 7.10 17.26
C LEU A 218 -3.62 5.88 16.85
N PRO A 219 -3.95 4.96 17.77
CA PRO A 219 -4.79 3.78 17.51
C PRO A 219 -6.19 4.13 16.99
N SER A 220 -6.78 5.24 17.44
CA SER A 220 -8.07 5.74 16.94
C SER A 220 -8.08 6.05 15.43
N GLY A 221 -6.92 6.36 14.86
CA GLY A 221 -6.78 6.59 13.42
C GLY A 221 -7.14 5.37 12.58
N GLY A 222 -6.64 4.19 12.96
CA GLY A 222 -6.97 2.92 12.30
C GLY A 222 -8.46 2.57 12.44
N LYS A 223 -9.02 2.72 13.63
CA LYS A 223 -10.46 2.52 13.88
C LYS A 223 -11.32 3.43 13.00
N THR A 224 -10.92 4.69 12.84
CA THR A 224 -11.64 5.68 11.99
C THR A 224 -11.62 5.30 10.52
N LEU A 225 -10.49 4.80 10.00
CA LEU A 225 -10.33 4.47 8.58
C LEU A 225 -10.88 3.09 8.20
N HIS A 226 -11.02 2.17 9.16
CA HIS A 226 -11.44 0.80 8.93
C HIS A 226 -12.73 0.68 8.10
N LYS A 227 -13.78 1.46 8.45
CA LYS A 227 -15.04 1.46 7.70
C LYS A 227 -14.84 1.84 6.24
N LEU A 228 -14.10 2.93 5.98
CA LEU A 228 -13.80 3.38 4.62
C LEU A 228 -13.02 2.33 3.84
N GLN A 229 -12.02 1.70 4.45
CA GLN A 229 -11.20 0.66 3.84
C GLN A 229 -12.05 -0.56 3.46
N LEU A 230 -12.94 -0.98 4.35
CA LEU A 230 -13.88 -2.07 4.08
C LEU A 230 -14.86 -1.72 2.97
N GLU A 231 -15.45 -0.51 2.98
CA GLU A 231 -16.35 -0.03 1.92
C GLU A 231 -15.66 -0.04 0.54
N LEU A 232 -14.40 0.42 0.47
CA LEU A 232 -13.61 0.38 -0.77
C LEU A 232 -13.36 -1.05 -1.23
N LEU A 233 -13.01 -1.96 -0.33
CA LEU A 233 -12.71 -3.35 -0.69
C LEU A 233 -13.97 -4.12 -1.11
N VAL A 234 -15.11 -3.91 -0.43
CA VAL A 234 -16.42 -4.46 -0.85
C VAL A 234 -16.77 -3.96 -2.25
N LYS A 235 -16.55 -2.66 -2.51
CA LYS A 235 -16.79 -2.10 -3.85
C LYS A 235 -15.88 -2.74 -4.89
N ALA A 236 -14.62 -2.98 -4.57
CA ALA A 236 -13.70 -3.68 -5.46
C ALA A 236 -14.18 -5.10 -5.78
N VAL A 237 -14.66 -5.86 -4.79
CA VAL A 237 -15.25 -7.20 -4.99
C VAL A 237 -16.43 -7.14 -5.96
N ASN A 238 -17.33 -6.15 -5.79
CA ASN A 238 -18.51 -5.98 -6.64
C ASN A 238 -18.15 -5.58 -8.07
N LEU A 239 -17.06 -4.84 -8.27
CA LEU A 239 -16.59 -4.39 -9.58
C LEU A 239 -15.72 -5.43 -10.30
N THR A 240 -15.18 -6.42 -9.59
CA THR A 240 -14.33 -7.46 -10.16
C THR A 240 -15.19 -8.55 -10.84
N LYS A 241 -14.81 -8.96 -12.02
CA LYS A 241 -15.44 -10.09 -12.71
C LYS A 241 -15.08 -11.45 -12.08
N PRO A 242 -15.86 -12.52 -12.26
CA PRO A 242 -15.45 -13.86 -11.88
C PRO A 242 -14.11 -14.23 -12.51
N GLY A 243 -13.23 -14.86 -11.75
CA GLY A 243 -11.83 -15.15 -12.14
C GLY A 243 -10.89 -13.95 -12.09
N GLY A 244 -11.40 -12.77 -11.69
CA GLY A 244 -10.58 -11.58 -11.53
C GLY A 244 -9.86 -11.53 -10.18
N ARG A 245 -8.83 -10.68 -10.10
CA ARG A 245 -7.98 -10.51 -8.92
C ARG A 245 -8.10 -9.11 -8.33
N ILE A 246 -8.09 -9.04 -7.01
CA ILE A 246 -8.03 -7.80 -6.25
C ILE A 246 -6.77 -7.81 -5.41
N VAL A 247 -6.03 -6.71 -5.39
CA VAL A 247 -4.95 -6.50 -4.44
C VAL A 247 -5.34 -5.38 -3.50
N TYR A 248 -5.43 -5.70 -2.22
CA TYR A 248 -5.58 -4.74 -1.15
C TYR A 248 -4.21 -4.46 -0.53
N SER A 249 -3.87 -3.19 -0.32
CA SER A 249 -2.59 -2.81 0.25
C SER A 249 -2.68 -1.55 1.09
N THR A 250 -1.80 -1.44 2.08
CA THR A 250 -1.61 -0.25 2.90
C THR A 250 -0.15 -0.04 3.26
N CYS A 251 0.24 1.20 3.54
CA CYS A 251 1.49 1.52 4.23
C CYS A 251 1.28 1.65 5.75
N SER A 252 0.38 0.83 6.32
CA SER A 252 0.12 0.73 7.75
C SER A 252 0.60 -0.60 8.33
N LEU A 253 1.07 -0.57 9.58
CA LEU A 253 1.38 -1.75 10.39
C LEU A 253 0.19 -2.18 11.27
N ASP A 254 -0.85 -1.34 11.36
CA ASP A 254 -2.01 -1.58 12.21
C ASP A 254 -2.86 -2.75 11.66
N PRO A 255 -3.06 -3.84 12.43
CA PRO A 255 -3.91 -4.95 12.00
C PRO A 255 -5.37 -4.57 11.78
N ILE A 256 -5.85 -3.49 12.40
CA ILE A 256 -7.22 -2.98 12.19
C ILE A 256 -7.41 -2.48 10.75
N GLU A 257 -6.40 -1.85 10.18
CA GLU A 257 -6.39 -1.37 8.80
C GLU A 257 -6.05 -2.47 7.77
N ASN A 258 -5.57 -3.61 8.23
CA ASN A 258 -5.01 -4.70 7.44
C ASN A 258 -5.84 -5.97 7.55
N GLU A 259 -5.46 -6.87 8.43
CA GLU A 259 -6.09 -8.20 8.56
C GLU A 259 -7.55 -8.14 9.00
N ALA A 260 -7.94 -7.14 9.80
CA ALA A 260 -9.34 -6.97 10.18
C ALA A 260 -10.22 -6.68 8.95
N VAL A 261 -9.76 -5.81 8.03
CA VAL A 261 -10.48 -5.51 6.78
C VAL A 261 -10.61 -6.77 5.92
N ILE A 262 -9.54 -7.54 5.79
CA ILE A 262 -9.54 -8.79 5.01
C ILE A 262 -10.45 -9.85 5.67
N SER A 263 -10.41 -9.95 7.01
CA SER A 263 -11.26 -10.87 7.77
C SER A 263 -12.74 -10.63 7.53
N GLU A 264 -13.16 -9.34 7.48
CA GLU A 264 -14.56 -9.00 7.19
C GLU A 264 -14.98 -9.44 5.79
N ILE A 265 -14.14 -9.23 4.76
CA ILE A 265 -14.44 -9.70 3.41
C ILE A 265 -14.60 -11.23 3.37
N LEU A 266 -13.75 -11.97 4.07
CA LEU A 266 -13.82 -13.43 4.12
C LEU A 266 -15.03 -13.94 4.90
N LYS A 267 -15.58 -13.15 5.83
CA LYS A 267 -16.85 -13.47 6.53
C LYS A 267 -18.07 -13.26 5.62
N LEU A 268 -17.97 -12.31 4.68
CA LEU A 268 -19.09 -11.88 3.84
C LEU A 268 -19.31 -12.77 2.61
N ASP A 269 -18.25 -13.43 2.12
CA ASP A 269 -18.31 -14.09 0.82
C ASP A 269 -17.43 -15.34 0.75
N GLU A 270 -18.07 -16.52 0.62
CA GLU A 270 -17.39 -17.80 0.45
C GLU A 270 -16.68 -17.95 -0.92
N GLY A 271 -16.93 -17.06 -1.87
CA GLY A 271 -16.28 -17.13 -3.17
C GLY A 271 -15.09 -16.22 -3.35
N ILE A 272 -14.68 -15.56 -2.30
CA ILE A 272 -13.41 -14.89 -2.21
C ILE A 272 -12.42 -15.79 -1.48
N SER A 273 -11.26 -15.99 -2.08
CA SER A 273 -10.15 -16.71 -1.44
C SER A 273 -8.88 -15.88 -1.51
N LEU A 274 -7.96 -16.09 -0.58
CA LEU A 274 -6.65 -15.45 -0.63
C LEU A 274 -5.65 -16.32 -1.39
N SER A 275 -4.89 -15.68 -2.27
CA SER A 275 -3.71 -16.24 -2.92
C SER A 275 -2.46 -15.74 -2.18
N PRO A 276 -1.49 -16.61 -1.83
CA PRO A 276 -0.27 -16.14 -1.17
C PRO A 276 0.51 -15.17 -2.05
N ALA A 277 0.65 -13.92 -1.60
CA ALA A 277 1.40 -12.89 -2.32
C ALA A 277 2.88 -13.29 -2.53
N SER A 278 3.43 -14.09 -1.61
CA SER A 278 4.78 -14.65 -1.69
C SER A 278 5.05 -15.51 -2.93
N LYS A 279 4.02 -16.05 -3.59
CA LYS A 279 4.19 -16.80 -4.85
C LYS A 279 4.72 -15.93 -6.00
N LEU A 280 4.34 -14.66 -6.03
CA LEU A 280 4.76 -13.70 -7.05
C LEU A 280 6.00 -12.89 -6.62
N LEU A 281 6.36 -12.96 -5.35
CA LEU A 281 7.40 -12.18 -4.69
C LEU A 281 8.40 -13.11 -4.00
N THR A 282 8.84 -14.15 -4.69
CA THR A 282 9.61 -15.28 -4.12
C THR A 282 10.93 -14.90 -3.45
N LYS A 283 11.54 -13.77 -3.84
CA LYS A 283 12.79 -13.27 -3.27
C LYS A 283 12.56 -12.19 -2.21
N LEU A 284 11.32 -11.74 -1.99
CA LEU A 284 11.01 -10.71 -1.03
C LEU A 284 10.90 -11.32 0.37
N PRO A 285 11.74 -10.93 1.34
CA PRO A 285 11.52 -11.28 2.73
C PRO A 285 10.24 -10.61 3.23
N GLY A 286 9.47 -11.37 4.00
CA GLY A 286 8.24 -10.87 4.59
C GLY A 286 7.63 -11.89 5.51
N ARG A 287 6.63 -11.48 6.25
CA ARG A 287 5.96 -12.30 7.27
C ARG A 287 4.52 -12.58 6.85
N ASN A 288 3.97 -13.68 7.32
CA ASN A 288 2.55 -13.97 7.14
C ASN A 288 1.69 -12.91 7.83
N GLY A 289 0.45 -12.76 7.36
CA GLY A 289 -0.55 -11.95 8.05
C GLY A 289 -0.80 -12.43 9.47
N MET A 290 -1.20 -11.52 10.34
CA MET A 290 -1.55 -11.81 11.73
C MET A 290 -2.88 -12.54 11.79
N THR A 291 -2.99 -13.48 12.69
CA THR A 291 -4.22 -14.24 12.96
C THR A 291 -4.87 -13.86 14.28
N ASP A 292 -4.14 -13.09 15.06
CA ASP A 292 -4.56 -12.57 16.35
C ASP A 292 -3.85 -11.25 16.63
N TRP A 293 -4.52 -10.30 17.28
CA TRP A 293 -3.98 -8.99 17.67
C TRP A 293 -4.74 -8.43 18.87
N PRO A 294 -4.03 -7.74 19.79
CA PRO A 294 -4.68 -7.08 20.92
C PRO A 294 -5.43 -5.82 20.46
N GLN A 295 -6.45 -5.46 21.20
CA GLN A 295 -7.02 -4.11 21.13
C GLN A 295 -6.12 -3.15 21.92
N LEU A 296 -5.97 -1.94 21.41
CA LEU A 296 -5.11 -0.92 22.02
C LEU A 296 -5.94 0.24 22.58
N ASP A 297 -5.45 0.79 23.70
CA ASP A 297 -5.89 2.10 24.21
C ASP A 297 -5.22 3.25 23.44
N GLU A 298 -5.56 4.49 23.75
CA GLU A 298 -5.03 5.67 23.02
C GLU A 298 -3.53 5.92 23.25
N GLU A 299 -2.94 5.32 24.29
CA GLU A 299 -1.50 5.32 24.56
C GLU A 299 -0.76 4.19 23.83
N GLY A 300 -1.46 3.37 23.05
CA GLY A 300 -0.90 2.25 22.29
C GLY A 300 -0.60 1.00 23.11
N ASN A 301 -1.06 0.93 24.36
CA ASN A 301 -0.94 -0.25 25.19
C ASN A 301 -2.11 -1.20 25.00
N ILE A 302 -1.98 -2.45 25.44
CA ILE A 302 -3.05 -3.42 25.39
C ILE A 302 -4.22 -2.95 26.25
N SER A 303 -5.37 -2.72 25.63
CA SER A 303 -6.60 -2.30 26.29
C SER A 303 -7.12 -3.39 27.24
N LYS A 304 -7.56 -2.99 28.41
CA LYS A 304 -8.25 -3.86 29.38
C LYS A 304 -9.76 -3.87 29.17
N GLY A 305 -10.28 -3.02 28.28
CA GLY A 305 -11.70 -2.93 27.94
C GLY A 305 -12.14 -4.01 26.96
N THR A 306 -13.45 -4.23 26.87
CA THR A 306 -14.05 -5.08 25.84
C THR A 306 -14.39 -4.21 24.62
N GLU A 307 -13.82 -4.54 23.47
CA GLU A 307 -14.17 -3.89 22.19
C GLU A 307 -15.57 -4.38 21.75
N SER A 308 -16.47 -3.47 21.48
CA SER A 308 -17.84 -3.77 21.05
C SER A 308 -17.96 -3.92 19.53
N ASN A 309 -17.00 -3.37 18.78
CA ASN A 309 -16.98 -3.48 17.32
C ASN A 309 -16.32 -4.79 16.89
N GLU A 310 -17.15 -5.78 16.54
CA GLU A 310 -16.67 -7.10 16.12
C GLU A 310 -15.84 -7.09 14.82
N SER A 311 -15.92 -6.02 14.00
CA SER A 311 -15.22 -5.95 12.73
C SER A 311 -13.71 -5.65 12.87
N ILE A 312 -13.29 -5.14 14.03
CA ILE A 312 -11.89 -4.79 14.28
C ILE A 312 -11.16 -5.77 15.20
N ILE A 313 -11.87 -6.76 15.75
CA ILE A 313 -11.27 -7.81 16.58
C ILE A 313 -10.82 -9.01 15.73
N PRO A 314 -9.86 -9.81 16.23
CA PRO A 314 -9.42 -11.01 15.53
C PRO A 314 -10.57 -11.99 15.28
N PRO A 315 -10.62 -12.68 14.13
CA PRO A 315 -11.66 -13.66 13.86
C PRO A 315 -11.53 -14.88 14.78
N ILE A 316 -12.67 -15.38 15.24
CA ILE A 316 -12.73 -16.63 16.03
C ILE A 316 -12.59 -17.85 15.09
N ASN A 317 -13.07 -17.73 13.84
CA ASN A 317 -13.09 -18.80 12.86
C ASN A 317 -11.68 -19.18 12.41
N ASN A 318 -11.28 -20.43 12.67
CA ASN A 318 -9.98 -20.96 12.31
C ASN A 318 -9.74 -21.00 10.79
N SER A 319 -10.77 -21.21 9.98
CA SER A 319 -10.64 -21.17 8.51
C SER A 319 -10.21 -19.78 8.03
N ILE A 320 -10.81 -18.72 8.58
CA ILE A 320 -10.42 -17.34 8.28
C ILE A 320 -8.99 -17.07 8.76
N LYS A 321 -8.61 -17.54 9.96
CA LYS A 321 -7.23 -17.41 10.47
C LYS A 321 -6.21 -18.05 9.52
N GLU A 322 -6.50 -19.23 8.97
CA GLU A 322 -5.60 -19.88 7.99
C GLU A 322 -5.52 -19.09 6.67
N GLU A 323 -6.62 -18.52 6.21
CA GLU A 323 -6.59 -17.63 5.05
C GLU A 323 -5.75 -16.38 5.32
N LEU A 324 -5.89 -15.71 6.47
CA LEU A 324 -5.12 -14.52 6.81
C LEU A 324 -3.60 -14.73 6.78
N LYS A 325 -3.11 -15.96 7.05
CA LYS A 325 -1.67 -16.28 6.92
C LYS A 325 -1.14 -16.13 5.49
N LYS A 326 -2.00 -16.07 4.49
CA LYS A 326 -1.62 -15.85 3.08
C LYS A 326 -1.36 -14.37 2.77
N CYS A 327 -1.78 -13.44 3.62
CA CYS A 327 -1.40 -12.06 3.53
C CYS A 327 0.12 -11.90 3.76
N LEU A 328 0.70 -10.86 3.19
CA LEU A 328 2.11 -10.54 3.35
C LEU A 328 2.27 -9.24 4.13
N ARG A 329 2.99 -9.31 5.24
CA ARG A 329 3.47 -8.18 6.01
C ARG A 329 4.96 -7.98 5.79
N ILE A 330 5.35 -6.73 5.58
CA ILE A 330 6.76 -6.34 5.47
C ILE A 330 6.98 -5.28 6.54
N TRP A 331 7.92 -5.56 7.42
CA TRP A 331 8.38 -4.62 8.41
C TRP A 331 9.64 -3.90 7.92
N ASN A 332 9.91 -2.73 8.45
CA ASN A 332 11.06 -1.91 8.05
C ASN A 332 12.41 -2.64 8.22
N ASP A 333 12.47 -3.63 9.09
CA ASP A 333 13.64 -4.47 9.36
C ASP A 333 13.69 -5.79 8.58
N ASP A 334 12.66 -6.11 7.80
CA ASP A 334 12.67 -7.28 6.90
C ASP A 334 13.42 -6.97 5.60
N VAL A 335 13.33 -5.71 5.13
CA VAL A 335 14.05 -5.17 3.98
C VAL A 335 14.49 -3.74 4.27
N ASP A 336 15.53 -3.25 3.61
CA ASP A 336 15.93 -1.83 3.72
C ASP A 336 14.94 -0.92 2.96
N ALA A 337 13.72 -0.81 3.51
CA ALA A 337 12.61 -0.06 2.95
C ALA A 337 11.65 0.41 4.05
N GLY A 338 10.51 0.99 3.68
CA GLY A 338 9.36 1.15 4.59
C GLY A 338 8.70 -0.17 4.91
N GLY A 339 7.75 -0.16 5.85
CA GLY A 339 6.86 -1.30 6.06
C GLY A 339 5.65 -1.25 5.12
N PHE A 340 5.03 -2.42 4.90
CA PHE A 340 3.90 -2.54 3.98
C PHE A 340 3.01 -3.75 4.29
N PHE A 341 1.74 -3.69 3.87
CA PHE A 341 0.82 -4.82 3.92
C PHE A 341 0.22 -5.08 2.54
N VAL A 342 0.09 -6.35 2.18
CA VAL A 342 -0.54 -6.78 0.92
C VAL A 342 -1.38 -8.03 1.13
N ALA A 343 -2.61 -8.01 0.61
CA ALA A 343 -3.48 -9.17 0.46
C ALA A 343 -3.90 -9.32 -1.00
N VAL A 344 -3.79 -10.53 -1.53
CA VAL A 344 -4.21 -10.88 -2.89
C VAL A 344 -5.47 -11.71 -2.82
N LEU A 345 -6.59 -11.16 -3.30
CA LEU A 345 -7.88 -11.81 -3.30
C LEU A 345 -8.23 -12.28 -4.72
N GLU A 346 -8.76 -13.48 -4.84
CA GLU A 346 -9.28 -14.05 -6.08
C GLU A 346 -10.79 -14.18 -5.96
N LYS A 347 -11.53 -13.65 -6.95
CA LYS A 347 -12.98 -13.79 -7.02
C LYS A 347 -13.31 -15.03 -7.85
N ASN A 348 -13.72 -16.10 -7.20
CA ASN A 348 -13.91 -17.40 -7.85
C ASN A 348 -15.26 -17.54 -8.56
N ILE A 349 -16.32 -16.89 -8.06
CA ILE A 349 -17.69 -17.05 -8.55
C ILE A 349 -18.40 -15.68 -8.67
N ASP A 350 -19.48 -15.62 -9.44
CA ASP A 350 -20.37 -14.46 -9.49
C ASP A 350 -21.54 -14.67 -8.52
N TYR A 351 -21.54 -13.95 -7.39
CA TYR A 351 -22.62 -14.01 -6.38
C TYR A 351 -23.67 -12.92 -6.56
N GLY A 352 -23.59 -12.15 -7.61
CA GLY A 352 -24.29 -10.90 -7.69
C GLY A 352 -23.59 -9.80 -6.85
N GLU A 353 -24.36 -8.84 -6.34
CA GLU A 353 -23.82 -7.73 -5.57
C GLU A 353 -23.68 -8.10 -4.09
N LEU A 354 -22.46 -8.06 -3.59
CA LEU A 354 -22.18 -8.18 -2.16
C LEU A 354 -22.77 -6.99 -1.41
N LYS A 355 -23.71 -7.25 -0.52
CA LYS A 355 -24.35 -6.22 0.31
C LYS A 355 -23.82 -6.31 1.73
N VAL A 356 -23.34 -5.20 2.24
CA VAL A 356 -22.85 -5.07 3.61
C VAL A 356 -23.77 -4.16 4.38
N ASP A 357 -24.16 -4.61 5.55
CA ASP A 357 -24.89 -3.80 6.51
C ASP A 357 -23.88 -2.95 7.32
N TYR A 358 -23.54 -1.79 6.75
CA TYR A 358 -22.57 -0.88 7.37
C TYR A 358 -23.07 -0.26 8.70
N ASP A 359 -24.37 -0.37 9.01
CA ASP A 359 -24.90 0.12 10.28
C ASP A 359 -24.48 -0.77 11.46
N LYS A 360 -24.03 -2.00 11.17
CA LYS A 360 -23.40 -2.89 12.16
C LYS A 360 -21.94 -2.60 12.40
N ILE A 361 -21.28 -1.83 11.51
CA ILE A 361 -19.92 -1.37 11.68
C ILE A 361 -20.01 -0.06 12.47
N LEU A 362 -19.78 -0.13 13.77
CA LEU A 362 -19.86 1.03 14.64
C LEU A 362 -18.94 2.14 14.15
N GLU A 363 -19.48 3.35 14.03
CA GLU A 363 -18.63 4.51 13.82
C GLU A 363 -17.80 4.72 15.11
N PRO A 364 -16.49 5.01 15.00
CA PRO A 364 -15.71 5.40 16.16
C PRO A 364 -16.37 6.62 16.80
N GLU A 365 -16.41 6.66 18.12
CA GLU A 365 -16.88 7.86 18.84
C GLU A 365 -16.10 9.06 18.30
N LYS A 366 -16.83 10.06 17.83
CA LYS A 366 -16.21 11.32 17.43
C LYS A 366 -15.54 11.89 18.68
N ILE A 367 -14.22 11.90 18.70
CA ILE A 367 -13.47 12.64 19.72
C ILE A 367 -13.95 14.08 19.59
N LYS A 368 -14.73 14.54 20.58
CA LYS A 368 -15.09 15.95 20.66
C LYS A 368 -13.75 16.69 20.84
N PRO A 369 -13.42 17.68 20.00
CA PRO A 369 -12.33 18.56 20.36
C PRO A 369 -12.64 19.11 21.75
N ASP A 370 -11.71 18.99 22.67
CA ASP A 370 -11.84 19.58 24.00
C ASP A 370 -12.20 21.05 23.83
N GLU A 371 -13.29 21.47 24.49
CA GLU A 371 -13.74 22.87 24.56
C GLU A 371 -12.69 23.73 25.27
#